data_a433b0b644749ada451d1cc7b2784485
#
_entry.id   a433b0b644749ada451d1cc7b2784485
#
_cell.length_a   1.000
_cell.length_b   1.000
_cell.length_c   1.000
_cell.angle_alpha   90.00
_cell.angle_beta   90.00
_cell.angle_gamma   90.00
#
_symmetry.space_group_name_H-M   'P 1'
#
loop_
_entity.id
_entity.type
_entity.pdbx_description
1 polymer ?
#
loop_
_entity_poly.entity_id
_entity_poly.type
_entity_poly.pdbx_seq_one_letter_code
_entity_poly.pdbx_strand_id
1 'polypeptide(L)' 'MVDVSRKRCRHAGCTKRPSYGVEGSKTREFCSQHAPEGTMNLGNKE' A
#
# COMPACT_ATOMS: atom_id res chain seq x y z
N MET A 1 -19.23 -11.62 0.70
CA MET A 1 -18.66 -11.36 0.66
C MET A 1 -17.52 -11.23 0.52
N VAL A 2 -16.84 -11.06 0.06
CA VAL A 2 -15.75 -11.06 -0.19
C VAL A 2 -15.08 -9.98 -0.03
N ASP A 3 -14.17 -9.75 0.48
CA ASP A 3 -13.51 -8.69 0.65
C ASP A 3 -12.41 -8.65 0.01
N VAL A 4 -12.20 -8.24 -0.92
CA VAL A 4 -11.05 -8.15 -1.63
C VAL A 4 -10.15 -7.18 -1.19
N SER A 5 -10.41 -6.40 -0.33
CA SER A 5 -9.46 -5.46 0.06
C SER A 5 -8.57 -5.94 1.06
N ARG A 6 -8.22 -7.13 1.13
CA ARG A 6 -7.31 -7.59 2.03
C ARG A 6 -5.94 -7.48 1.55
N LYS A 7 -5.44 -6.46 1.00
CA LYS A 7 -4.08 -6.32 0.56
C LYS A 7 -3.18 -6.04 1.67
N ARG A 8 -1.96 -6.45 1.58
CA ARG A 8 -0.96 -6.18 2.56
C ARG A 8 0.26 -5.67 1.88
N CYS A 9 1.22 -5.14 2.62
CA CYS A 9 2.44 -4.65 2.05
C CYS A 9 3.05 -5.70 1.15
N ARG A 10 3.57 -5.27 0.02
CA ARG A 10 4.11 -6.20 -0.92
C ARG A 10 5.39 -6.81 -0.43
N HIS A 11 6.01 -6.24 0.55
CA HIS A 11 7.26 -6.73 1.05
C HIS A 11 7.04 -8.07 1.75
N ALA A 12 7.86 -9.03 1.42
CA ALA A 12 7.71 -10.35 2.01
C ALA A 12 7.94 -10.27 3.50
N GLY A 13 7.11 -10.89 4.25
CA GLY A 13 7.28 -10.85 5.68
C GLY A 13 6.63 -9.66 6.34
N CYS A 14 6.15 -8.75 5.57
CA CYS A 14 5.51 -7.57 6.15
C CYS A 14 4.02 -7.76 6.16
N THR A 15 3.41 -7.62 7.31
CA THR A 15 1.99 -7.78 7.39
C THR A 15 1.28 -6.46 7.63
N LYS A 16 1.98 -5.36 7.47
CA LYS A 16 1.34 -4.11 7.71
C LYS A 16 0.45 -3.70 6.55
N ARG A 17 -0.49 -2.82 6.81
CA ARG A 17 -1.35 -2.40 5.77
C ARG A 17 -0.64 -1.49 4.81
N PRO A 18 -0.82 -1.58 3.53
CA PRO A 18 -0.17 -0.72 2.57
C PRO A 18 -0.87 0.64 2.54
N SER A 19 -0.09 1.67 2.51
CA SER A 19 -0.62 3.00 2.38
C SER A 19 0.03 3.75 1.26
N TYR A 20 1.11 3.22 0.73
CA TYR A 20 1.83 3.89 -0.32
C TYR A 20 1.73 3.14 -1.63
N GLY A 21 1.69 3.84 -2.69
CA GLY A 21 1.62 3.21 -4.00
C GLY A 21 2.18 4.14 -5.03
N VAL A 22 2.30 3.66 -6.23
CA VAL A 22 2.85 4.45 -7.30
C VAL A 22 1.86 5.52 -7.70
N GLU A 23 2.39 6.73 -7.87
CA GLU A 23 1.53 7.79 -8.25
C GLU A 23 0.93 7.45 -9.57
N GLY A 24 -0.22 7.63 -9.85
CA GLY A 24 -0.81 7.24 -11.09
C GLY A 24 -1.58 5.95 -10.97
N SER A 25 -1.13 5.10 -10.08
CA SER A 25 -1.82 3.87 -9.87
C SER A 25 -2.51 4.00 -8.57
N LYS A 26 -3.76 3.98 -8.47
CA LYS A 26 -4.40 4.17 -7.21
C LYS A 26 -4.32 2.97 -6.33
N THR A 27 -3.45 2.06 -6.58
CA THR A 27 -3.34 0.86 -5.79
C THR A 27 -2.24 1.00 -4.76
N ARG A 28 -2.56 0.82 -3.50
CA ARG A 28 -1.54 0.87 -2.46
C ARG A 28 -0.88 -0.49 -2.38
N GLU A 29 0.40 -0.52 -2.39
CA GLU A 29 1.12 -1.78 -2.36
C GLU A 29 2.16 -1.85 -1.29
N PHE A 30 2.57 -0.75 -0.73
CA PHE A 30 3.62 -0.75 0.26
C PHE A 30 3.23 0.04 1.48
N CYS A 31 3.75 -0.34 2.63
CA CYS A 31 3.51 0.43 3.82
C CYS A 31 4.53 1.56 3.87
N SER A 32 4.38 2.43 4.81
CA SER A 32 5.26 3.58 4.86
C SER A 32 6.68 3.17 5.19
N GLN A 33 6.87 1.95 5.63
CA GLN A 33 8.21 1.54 5.96
C GLN A 33 8.92 0.92 4.79
N HIS A 34 8.21 0.30 3.90
CA HIS A 34 8.84 -0.34 2.76
C HIS A 34 8.52 0.36 1.46
N ALA A 35 7.94 1.51 1.52
CA ALA A 35 7.58 2.22 0.29
C ALA A 35 8.84 2.71 -0.40
N PRO A 36 9.06 2.34 -1.64
CA PRO A 36 10.25 2.75 -2.36
C PRO A 36 10.07 4.15 -2.92
N GLU A 37 11.10 4.64 -3.57
CA GLU A 37 11.01 5.92 -4.16
C GLU A 37 10.02 5.83 -5.28
N GLY A 38 9.34 6.83 -5.60
CA GLY A 38 8.36 6.80 -6.65
C GLY A 38 6.98 6.52 -6.14
N THR A 39 6.84 6.19 -4.88
CA THR A 39 5.52 5.95 -4.34
C THR A 39 5.12 7.13 -3.48
N MET A 40 3.85 7.25 -3.22
CA MET A 40 3.38 8.34 -2.39
C MET A 40 2.30 7.81 -1.48
N ASN A 41 1.95 8.56 -0.52
CA ASN A 41 0.96 8.17 0.45
C ASN A 41 -0.42 8.23 -0.17
N LEU A 42 -1.03 7.10 -0.38
CA LEU A 42 -2.35 7.05 -0.94
C LEU A 42 -3.40 6.78 0.11
N GLY A 43 -3.01 6.37 1.26
CA GLY A 43 -3.97 6.03 2.27
C GLY A 43 -4.42 7.12 3.11
N ASN A 44 -4.29 8.27 2.70
CA ASN A 44 -4.63 9.29 3.47
C ASN A 44 -5.95 9.60 3.54
N LYS A 45 -6.79 9.62 3.85
CA LYS A 45 -7.95 9.86 3.88
C LYS A 45 -8.45 10.71 4.38
N GLU A 46 -8.83 11.14 4.51
CA GLU A 46 -9.38 11.76 4.91
C GLU A 46 -9.71 12.01 5.39
#